data_3b5ee2724941cfc77a07d5a0a893896c
#
_entry.id   3b5ee2724941cfc77a07d5a0a893896c
#
_cell.length_a   1.000
_cell.length_b   1.000
_cell.length_c   1.000
_cell.angle_alpha   90.00
_cell.angle_beta   90.00
_cell.angle_gamma   90.00
#
_symmetry.space_group_name_H-M   'P 1'
#
loop_
_entity.id
_entity.type
_entity.pdbx_description
1 polymer ?
#
loop_
_entity_poly.entity_id
_entity_poly.type
_entity_poly.pdbx_seq_one_letter_code
_entity_poly.pdbx_strand_id
1 'polypeptide(L)'
;MANTIELKQQIAQGEYDAAFAKLYGADAVQEQRKRYTDLIDEFEKKYGTNRTLRLYSAPGRTEIGGNHTDHNNGVVLAGSVNLDMVAVVSPNEENVIRVKSLGFDKIDDVDVTNLVPQPREAEHSASLIRGVAKGIVDAGGKVGGFDCYTTSNVLRGSGLSSSAAFEVCIGAILRGEYNNNDMEKFNQVKIAQIGQYAENVFFGKPCGLMDQTACAVGGVITIDFKDPAHPVVGQTAIDLAKHGFVMCISDTKGSQADLTDDYAAIRHEMESVAEQFGKKVLREVDEDEFYKALPKLRKAVGDRAVVRAMHFYNDCRRASQLCDAVREDDFDTFLRLIIEGGHSSFEFNQNAYSIKNPKEQGVPVALALSQRVLNGRGAWRLQGGGFAGTIQAFVPVDLLDAYKAAIDGCFGEGSCHVLNIRNYGAVPVTPDM
;
A
#
# COMPACT_ATOMS: atom_id res chain seq x y z
N MET A 1 -14.87 -10.33 25.27
CA MET A 1 -14.01 -9.12 25.34
C MET A 1 -13.11 -9.27 26.55
N ALA A 2 -11.80 -9.30 26.37
CA ALA A 2 -10.82 -9.58 27.40
C ALA A 2 -10.22 -8.29 27.93
N ASN A 3 -9.84 -8.27 29.22
CA ASN A 3 -8.98 -7.21 29.75
C ASN A 3 -7.52 -7.47 29.34
N THR A 4 -6.63 -6.55 29.69
CA THR A 4 -5.22 -6.66 29.27
C THR A 4 -4.55 -7.94 29.76
N ILE A 5 -4.84 -8.38 31.00
CA ILE A 5 -4.24 -9.56 31.62
C ILE A 5 -4.75 -10.84 30.92
N GLU A 6 -6.08 -10.94 30.73
CA GLU A 6 -6.70 -12.06 30.05
C GLU A 6 -6.20 -12.17 28.60
N LEU A 7 -6.11 -11.06 27.88
CA LEU A 7 -5.66 -11.03 26.49
C LEU A 7 -4.21 -11.53 26.35
N LYS A 8 -3.31 -11.10 27.25
CA LYS A 8 -1.93 -11.60 27.27
C LYS A 8 -1.86 -13.10 27.59
N GLN A 9 -2.72 -13.59 28.49
CA GLN A 9 -2.81 -15.02 28.81
C GLN A 9 -3.28 -15.83 27.59
N GLN A 10 -4.31 -15.37 26.90
CA GLN A 10 -4.83 -16.02 25.67
C GLN A 10 -3.74 -16.09 24.58
N ILE A 11 -3.00 -15.01 24.37
CA ILE A 11 -1.87 -14.98 23.42
C ILE A 11 -0.79 -15.98 23.87
N ALA A 12 -0.40 -15.99 25.13
CA ALA A 12 0.60 -16.90 25.67
C ALA A 12 0.19 -18.38 25.56
N GLN A 13 -1.11 -18.69 25.75
CA GLN A 13 -1.67 -20.03 25.60
C GLN A 13 -1.86 -20.48 24.15
N GLY A 14 -1.62 -19.57 23.18
CA GLY A 14 -1.70 -19.87 21.76
C GLY A 14 -3.07 -19.77 21.14
N GLU A 15 -4.04 -19.16 21.82
CA GLU A 15 -5.40 -19.00 21.26
C GLU A 15 -5.38 -18.14 19.96
N TYR A 16 -4.41 -17.25 19.80
CA TYR A 16 -4.24 -16.39 18.62
C TYR A 16 -3.31 -16.98 17.53
N ASP A 17 -2.74 -18.17 17.73
CA ASP A 17 -1.75 -18.72 16.80
C ASP A 17 -2.27 -18.92 15.38
N ALA A 18 -3.51 -19.38 15.26
CA ALA A 18 -4.16 -19.58 13.96
C ALA A 18 -4.31 -18.23 13.22
N ALA A 19 -4.71 -17.18 13.94
CA ALA A 19 -4.80 -15.82 13.39
C ALA A 19 -3.42 -15.30 12.98
N PHE A 20 -2.41 -15.44 13.82
CA PHE A 20 -1.04 -15.01 13.50
C PHE A 20 -0.45 -15.77 12.30
N ALA A 21 -0.69 -17.09 12.23
CA ALA A 21 -0.25 -17.88 11.09
C ALA A 21 -0.92 -17.43 9.77
N LYS A 22 -2.21 -17.08 9.81
CA LYS A 22 -2.93 -16.53 8.64
C LYS A 22 -2.43 -15.17 8.20
N LEU A 23 -2.07 -14.29 9.15
CA LEU A 23 -1.64 -12.93 8.86
C LEU A 23 -0.16 -12.84 8.46
N TYR A 24 0.71 -13.64 9.07
CA TYR A 24 2.16 -13.46 9.01
C TYR A 24 2.93 -14.69 8.52
N GLY A 25 2.28 -15.85 8.45
CA GLY A 25 2.90 -17.14 8.18
C GLY A 25 3.20 -17.93 9.46
N ALA A 26 3.24 -19.26 9.36
CA ALA A 26 3.42 -20.15 10.50
C ALA A 26 4.73 -19.92 11.25
N ASP A 27 5.80 -19.60 10.52
CA ASP A 27 7.14 -19.38 11.09
C ASP A 27 7.23 -18.08 11.93
N ALA A 28 6.33 -17.13 11.71
CA ALA A 28 6.32 -15.85 12.42
C ALA A 28 5.50 -15.84 13.71
N VAL A 29 4.77 -16.91 14.03
CA VAL A 29 3.82 -16.95 15.16
C VAL A 29 4.45 -16.54 16.50
N GLN A 30 5.63 -17.05 16.83
CA GLN A 30 6.30 -16.73 18.10
C GLN A 30 6.73 -15.26 18.18
N GLU A 31 7.23 -14.72 17.08
CA GLU A 31 7.59 -13.29 16.97
C GLU A 31 6.34 -12.42 17.16
N GLN A 32 5.23 -12.80 16.56
CA GLN A 32 3.98 -12.03 16.67
C GLN A 32 3.37 -12.14 18.06
N ARG A 33 3.41 -13.29 18.74
CA ARG A 33 3.02 -13.37 20.16
C ARG A 33 3.75 -12.33 21.00
N LYS A 34 5.07 -12.24 20.82
CA LYS A 34 5.89 -11.26 21.53
C LYS A 34 5.50 -9.83 21.15
N ARG A 35 5.40 -9.52 19.85
CA ARG A 35 5.07 -8.18 19.35
C ARG A 35 3.74 -7.67 19.88
N TYR A 36 2.71 -8.51 19.87
CA TYR A 36 1.38 -8.13 20.37
C TYR A 36 1.38 -7.98 21.90
N THR A 37 2.06 -8.87 22.61
CA THR A 37 2.20 -8.76 24.09
C THR A 37 2.95 -7.50 24.48
N ASP A 38 4.08 -7.20 23.83
CA ASP A 38 4.85 -5.97 24.08
C ASP A 38 3.99 -4.71 23.86
N LEU A 39 3.15 -4.71 22.83
CA LEU A 39 2.25 -3.60 22.53
C LEU A 39 1.15 -3.44 23.60
N ILE A 40 0.60 -4.56 24.11
CA ILE A 40 -0.36 -4.54 25.22
C ILE A 40 0.31 -4.00 26.48
N ASP A 41 1.57 -4.37 26.75
CA ASP A 41 2.32 -3.84 27.89
C ASP A 41 2.53 -2.32 27.80
N GLU A 42 2.80 -1.78 26.61
CA GLU A 42 2.88 -0.33 26.41
C GLU A 42 1.52 0.36 26.60
N PHE A 43 0.43 -0.29 26.17
CA PHE A 43 -0.93 0.19 26.44
C PHE A 43 -1.22 0.22 27.95
N GLU A 44 -0.89 -0.86 28.69
CA GLU A 44 -1.08 -0.94 30.14
C GLU A 44 -0.33 0.14 30.89
N LYS A 45 0.94 0.37 30.55
CA LYS A 45 1.77 1.42 31.19
C LYS A 45 1.12 2.80 31.08
N LYS A 46 0.41 3.05 29.99
CA LYS A 46 -0.19 4.35 29.71
C LYS A 46 -1.62 4.49 30.24
N TYR A 47 -2.45 3.47 30.05
CA TYR A 47 -3.90 3.53 30.27
C TYR A 47 -4.42 2.61 31.38
N GLY A 48 -3.53 1.80 31.99
CA GLY A 48 -3.86 0.87 33.07
C GLY A 48 -4.37 -0.49 32.60
N THR A 49 -4.58 -1.41 33.55
CA THR A 49 -4.87 -2.83 33.30
C THR A 49 -6.36 -3.15 33.18
N ASN A 50 -7.25 -2.30 33.69
CA ASN A 50 -8.70 -2.56 33.78
C ASN A 50 -9.47 -2.08 32.53
N ARG A 51 -8.85 -2.19 31.36
CA ARG A 51 -9.44 -1.76 30.08
C ARG A 51 -9.80 -2.97 29.25
N THR A 52 -10.97 -2.95 28.66
CA THR A 52 -11.35 -3.95 27.67
C THR A 52 -10.66 -3.64 26.35
N LEU A 53 -9.94 -4.62 25.82
CA LEU A 53 -9.12 -4.44 24.62
C LEU A 53 -9.66 -5.20 23.41
N ARG A 54 -9.39 -4.63 22.24
CA ARG A 54 -9.47 -5.29 20.94
C ARG A 54 -8.19 -5.02 20.15
N LEU A 55 -7.87 -5.98 19.29
CA LEU A 55 -6.69 -5.95 18.44
C LEU A 55 -7.11 -5.73 16.98
N TYR A 56 -6.36 -4.88 16.28
CA TYR A 56 -6.55 -4.62 14.86
C TYR A 56 -5.21 -4.69 14.15
N SER A 57 -5.25 -5.08 12.87
CA SER A 57 -4.08 -5.13 12.02
C SER A 57 -4.45 -4.66 10.62
N ALA A 58 -3.61 -3.79 10.04
CA ALA A 58 -3.75 -3.28 8.68
C ALA A 58 -2.42 -3.38 7.94
N PRO A 59 -2.35 -4.14 6.82
CA PRO A 59 -1.11 -4.34 6.08
C PRO A 59 -0.69 -3.10 5.30
N GLY A 60 0.62 -3.03 4.98
CA GLY A 60 1.12 -2.25 3.86
C GLY A 60 0.81 -2.94 2.52
N ARG A 61 1.20 -2.29 1.42
CA ARG A 61 0.99 -2.82 0.07
C ARG A 61 2.23 -2.66 -0.81
N THR A 62 2.34 -3.49 -1.83
CA THR A 62 3.28 -3.36 -2.95
C THR A 62 2.51 -3.24 -4.26
N GLU A 63 2.99 -2.43 -5.20
CA GLU A 63 2.46 -2.37 -6.56
C GLU A 63 3.09 -3.49 -7.40
N ILE A 64 2.26 -4.29 -8.06
CA ILE A 64 2.69 -5.41 -8.89
C ILE A 64 2.63 -5.06 -10.38
N GLY A 65 1.66 -4.28 -10.81
CA GLY A 65 1.49 -3.86 -12.20
C GLY A 65 0.59 -2.64 -12.35
N GLY A 66 0.59 -2.01 -13.52
CA GLY A 66 -0.19 -0.80 -13.78
C GLY A 66 0.49 0.47 -13.22
N ASN A 67 1.81 0.55 -13.36
CA ASN A 67 2.58 1.66 -12.82
C ASN A 67 2.13 3.02 -13.37
N HIS A 68 1.70 3.93 -12.51
CA HIS A 68 1.20 5.27 -12.86
C HIS A 68 0.00 5.28 -13.83
N THR A 69 -0.85 4.26 -13.80
CA THR A 69 -2.07 4.24 -14.63
C THR A 69 -3.31 4.74 -13.89
N ASP A 70 -3.32 4.68 -12.57
CA ASP A 70 -4.46 5.00 -11.70
C ASP A 70 -4.96 6.45 -11.86
N HIS A 71 -4.05 7.42 -11.91
CA HIS A 71 -4.39 8.83 -12.07
C HIS A 71 -4.96 9.20 -13.46
N ASN A 72 -4.92 8.28 -14.42
CA ASN A 72 -5.58 8.36 -15.73
C ASN A 72 -6.71 7.33 -15.88
N ASN A 73 -7.30 6.89 -14.77
CA ASN A 73 -8.41 5.94 -14.69
C ASN A 73 -8.08 4.57 -15.30
N GLY A 74 -6.83 4.14 -15.18
CA GLY A 74 -6.34 2.88 -15.73
C GLY A 74 -6.65 1.67 -14.85
N VAL A 75 -5.86 0.62 -15.06
CA VAL A 75 -5.95 -0.65 -14.32
C VAL A 75 -4.64 -0.87 -13.57
N VAL A 76 -4.74 -1.27 -12.31
CA VAL A 76 -3.59 -1.59 -11.47
C VAL A 76 -3.70 -2.99 -10.87
N LEU A 77 -2.56 -3.61 -10.59
CA LEU A 77 -2.44 -4.82 -9.79
C LEU A 77 -1.57 -4.50 -8.57
N ALA A 78 -2.09 -4.74 -7.38
CA ALA A 78 -1.38 -4.51 -6.13
C ALA A 78 -1.51 -5.72 -5.20
N GLY A 79 -0.57 -5.86 -4.28
CA GLY A 79 -0.60 -6.92 -3.27
C GLY A 79 -0.42 -6.36 -1.87
N SER A 80 -1.17 -6.86 -0.89
CA SER A 80 -0.90 -6.60 0.51
C SER A 80 0.30 -7.40 0.96
N VAL A 81 1.11 -6.82 1.83
CA VAL A 81 2.32 -7.47 2.35
C VAL A 81 2.15 -7.86 3.83
N ASN A 82 2.98 -8.75 4.32
CA ASN A 82 2.97 -9.21 5.71
C ASN A 82 3.60 -8.23 6.72
N LEU A 83 4.05 -7.05 6.25
CA LEU A 83 4.35 -5.91 7.12
C LEU A 83 3.07 -5.11 7.35
N ASP A 84 2.83 -4.72 8.59
CA ASP A 84 1.57 -4.10 8.97
C ASP A 84 1.69 -3.08 10.09
N MET A 85 0.60 -2.38 10.31
CA MET A 85 0.31 -1.65 11.53
C MET A 85 -0.59 -2.50 12.43
N VAL A 86 -0.19 -2.68 13.68
CA VAL A 86 -0.98 -3.33 14.74
C VAL A 86 -1.47 -2.25 15.69
N ALA A 87 -2.72 -2.36 16.11
CA ALA A 87 -3.35 -1.46 17.07
C ALA A 87 -3.99 -2.25 18.22
N VAL A 88 -3.71 -1.79 19.44
CA VAL A 88 -4.43 -2.17 20.68
C VAL A 88 -5.39 -1.05 21.00
N VAL A 89 -6.67 -1.34 21.11
CA VAL A 89 -7.74 -0.36 21.19
C VAL A 89 -8.67 -0.64 22.37
N SER A 90 -9.05 0.42 23.07
CA SER A 90 -10.07 0.40 24.11
C SER A 90 -11.00 1.61 23.94
N PRO A 91 -12.33 1.40 23.79
CA PRO A 91 -13.29 2.50 23.76
C PRO A 91 -13.23 3.36 25.02
N ASN A 92 -13.52 4.65 24.89
CA ASN A 92 -13.71 5.58 26.00
C ASN A 92 -15.03 6.37 25.83
N GLU A 93 -15.48 7.03 26.90
CA GLU A 93 -16.72 7.81 26.89
C GLU A 93 -16.49 9.33 26.68
N GLU A 94 -15.24 9.71 26.36
CA GLU A 94 -14.84 11.13 26.28
C GLU A 94 -15.08 11.74 24.89
N ASN A 95 -15.52 10.97 23.91
CA ASN A 95 -15.63 11.39 22.50
C ASN A 95 -14.30 11.90 21.91
N VAL A 96 -13.18 11.40 22.39
CA VAL A 96 -11.84 11.73 21.93
C VAL A 96 -11.14 10.47 21.45
N ILE A 97 -10.63 10.48 20.23
CA ILE A 97 -9.75 9.45 19.71
C ILE A 97 -8.32 9.85 20.08
N ARG A 98 -7.65 9.01 20.87
CA ARG A 98 -6.22 9.17 21.23
C ARG A 98 -5.41 8.05 20.60
N VAL A 99 -4.46 8.41 19.78
CA VAL A 99 -3.55 7.44 19.15
C VAL A 99 -2.11 7.76 19.58
N LYS A 100 -1.48 6.79 20.23
CA LYS A 100 -0.06 6.79 20.56
C LYS A 100 0.64 5.76 19.69
N SER A 101 1.62 6.18 18.93
CA SER A 101 2.46 5.28 18.14
C SER A 101 3.78 5.00 18.84
N LEU A 102 4.18 3.74 18.89
CA LEU A 102 5.46 3.31 19.46
C LEU A 102 6.62 4.01 18.73
N GLY A 103 7.56 4.54 19.49
CA GLY A 103 8.70 5.29 18.95
C GLY A 103 8.43 6.77 18.62
N PHE A 104 7.23 7.28 18.91
CA PHE A 104 6.88 8.70 18.78
C PHE A 104 6.46 9.28 20.11
N ASP A 105 6.94 10.46 20.45
CA ASP A 105 6.57 11.14 21.71
C ASP A 105 5.16 11.73 21.67
N LYS A 106 4.73 12.19 20.49
CA LYS A 106 3.43 12.82 20.30
C LYS A 106 2.29 11.81 20.42
N ILE A 107 1.19 12.25 21.02
CA ILE A 107 -0.12 11.60 20.97
C ILE A 107 -1.00 12.43 20.07
N ASP A 108 -1.71 11.78 19.17
CA ASP A 108 -2.76 12.43 18.40
C ASP A 108 -4.06 12.38 19.18
N ASP A 109 -4.61 13.55 19.53
CA ASP A 109 -5.88 13.73 20.22
C ASP A 109 -6.89 14.37 19.26
N VAL A 110 -7.97 13.67 18.94
CA VAL A 110 -9.00 14.13 18.01
C VAL A 110 -10.37 14.10 18.69
N ASP A 111 -10.95 15.26 18.92
CA ASP A 111 -12.33 15.40 19.36
C ASP A 111 -13.27 15.06 18.19
N VAL A 112 -14.05 13.99 18.34
CA VAL A 112 -14.97 13.52 17.30
C VAL A 112 -16.32 14.25 17.29
N THR A 113 -16.55 15.15 18.23
CA THR A 113 -17.71 16.08 18.19
C THR A 113 -17.49 17.23 17.21
N ASN A 114 -16.23 17.48 16.81
CA ASN A 114 -15.84 18.47 15.81
C ASN A 114 -15.02 17.82 14.68
N LEU A 115 -15.69 17.49 13.59
CA LEU A 115 -15.11 16.84 12.41
C LEU A 115 -14.84 17.81 11.23
N VAL A 116 -14.63 19.10 11.52
CA VAL A 116 -14.19 20.09 10.54
C VAL A 116 -12.66 20.03 10.41
N PRO A 117 -12.08 20.15 9.20
CA PRO A 117 -10.62 20.23 9.03
C PRO A 117 -9.99 21.31 9.91
N GLN A 118 -8.93 20.97 10.60
CA GLN A 118 -8.21 21.88 11.50
C GLN A 118 -6.87 22.27 10.85
N PRO A 119 -6.60 23.55 10.56
CA PRO A 119 -5.36 23.97 9.91
C PRO A 119 -4.08 23.51 10.63
N ARG A 120 -4.11 23.46 11.98
CA ARG A 120 -2.99 23.00 12.80
C ARG A 120 -2.69 21.49 12.67
N GLU A 121 -3.62 20.72 12.11
CA GLU A 121 -3.49 19.28 11.89
C GLU A 121 -3.04 18.92 10.47
N ALA A 122 -3.01 19.90 9.54
CA ALA A 122 -2.59 19.68 8.17
C ALA A 122 -1.21 18.99 8.13
N GLU A 123 -1.07 17.99 7.26
CA GLU A 123 0.14 17.17 7.13
C GLU A 123 0.53 16.36 8.38
N HIS A 124 -0.40 16.21 9.34
CA HIS A 124 -0.21 15.39 10.54
C HIS A 124 -1.23 14.26 10.63
N SER A 125 -0.88 13.18 11.34
CA SER A 125 -1.73 11.99 11.54
C SER A 125 -3.10 12.29 12.16
N ALA A 126 -3.19 13.32 13.01
CA ALA A 126 -4.47 13.76 13.57
C ALA A 126 -5.49 14.16 12.51
N SER A 127 -5.04 14.78 11.40
CA SER A 127 -5.93 15.12 10.28
C SER A 127 -6.50 13.89 9.59
N LEU A 128 -5.70 12.83 9.43
CA LEU A 128 -6.15 11.55 8.87
C LEU A 128 -7.21 10.91 9.76
N ILE A 129 -7.00 10.89 11.09
CA ILE A 129 -7.97 10.36 12.05
C ILE A 129 -9.30 11.11 11.94
N ARG A 130 -9.24 12.44 11.94
CA ARG A 130 -10.43 13.31 11.82
C ARG A 130 -11.14 13.12 10.50
N GLY A 131 -10.40 13.01 9.39
CA GLY A 131 -10.92 12.78 8.06
C GLY A 131 -11.60 11.42 7.91
N VAL A 132 -11.01 10.36 8.47
CA VAL A 132 -11.63 9.02 8.49
C VAL A 132 -12.91 9.04 9.32
N ALA A 133 -12.90 9.64 10.51
CA ALA A 133 -14.10 9.78 11.35
C ALA A 133 -15.21 10.55 10.63
N LYS A 134 -14.86 11.66 9.94
CA LYS A 134 -15.81 12.42 9.10
C LYS A 134 -16.40 11.57 7.99
N GLY A 135 -15.57 10.81 7.27
CA GLY A 135 -16.03 9.94 6.19
C GLY A 135 -16.97 8.83 6.66
N ILE A 136 -16.75 8.26 7.86
CA ILE A 136 -17.69 7.30 8.49
C ILE A 136 -19.03 7.96 8.77
N VAL A 137 -19.03 9.16 9.34
CA VAL A 137 -20.27 9.91 9.65
C VAL A 137 -21.02 10.28 8.36
N ASP A 138 -20.33 10.78 7.34
CA ASP A 138 -20.92 11.14 6.05
C ASP A 138 -21.53 9.93 5.32
N ALA A 139 -20.98 8.76 5.55
CA ALA A 139 -21.55 7.49 5.09
C ALA A 139 -22.68 6.97 5.99
N GLY A 140 -23.15 7.76 6.97
CA GLY A 140 -24.24 7.43 7.88
C GLY A 140 -23.86 6.46 9.00
N GLY A 141 -22.56 6.35 9.32
CA GLY A 141 -22.06 5.59 10.45
C GLY A 141 -21.99 6.40 11.75
N LYS A 142 -21.57 5.71 12.80
CA LYS A 142 -21.34 6.28 14.14
C LYS A 142 -19.83 6.33 14.42
N VAL A 143 -19.42 7.32 15.18
CA VAL A 143 -18.07 7.45 15.72
C VAL A 143 -18.12 7.71 17.22
N GLY A 144 -17.05 7.38 17.91
CA GLY A 144 -16.88 7.63 19.34
C GLY A 144 -15.42 7.65 19.71
N GLY A 145 -15.12 7.93 20.98
CA GLY A 145 -13.77 8.00 21.49
C GLY A 145 -13.17 6.63 21.78
N PHE A 146 -11.86 6.49 21.54
CA PHE A 146 -11.08 5.34 21.96
C PHE A 146 -9.64 5.74 22.27
N ASP A 147 -9.02 4.97 23.15
CA ASP A 147 -7.57 5.05 23.38
C ASP A 147 -6.89 3.92 22.61
N CYS A 148 -5.85 4.27 21.87
CA CYS A 148 -5.15 3.36 20.97
C CYS A 148 -3.63 3.48 21.16
N TYR A 149 -2.98 2.31 21.19
CA TYR A 149 -1.53 2.23 21.09
C TYR A 149 -1.17 1.41 19.84
N THR A 150 -0.29 1.94 19.00
CA THR A 150 0.05 1.31 17.72
C THR A 150 1.54 1.00 17.61
N THR A 151 1.87 -0.05 16.88
CA THR A 151 3.21 -0.31 16.34
C THR A 151 3.12 -0.60 14.85
N SER A 152 4.13 -0.22 14.09
CA SER A 152 4.18 -0.48 12.65
C SER A 152 5.57 -0.94 12.25
N ASN A 153 5.63 -2.00 11.45
CA ASN A 153 6.83 -2.40 10.72
C ASN A 153 6.72 -2.13 9.20
N VAL A 154 5.63 -1.46 8.77
CA VAL A 154 5.56 -0.93 7.40
C VAL A 154 6.64 0.14 7.24
N LEU A 155 7.58 -0.14 6.37
CA LEU A 155 8.77 0.69 6.16
C LEU A 155 8.37 2.08 5.63
N ARG A 156 8.81 3.13 6.33
CA ARG A 156 8.56 4.51 5.90
C ARG A 156 9.45 4.88 4.72
N GLY A 157 8.88 5.58 3.74
CA GLY A 157 9.63 6.02 2.56
C GLY A 157 10.02 4.90 1.59
N SER A 158 9.62 3.65 1.86
CA SER A 158 9.92 2.49 1.02
C SER A 158 8.87 2.24 -0.07
N GLY A 159 7.87 3.09 -0.19
CA GLY A 159 6.77 2.87 -1.13
C GLY A 159 5.80 1.75 -0.75
N LEU A 160 5.75 1.32 0.53
CA LEU A 160 4.82 0.30 1.05
C LEU A 160 3.55 0.88 1.69
N SER A 161 3.31 2.18 1.56
CA SER A 161 2.08 2.91 1.96
C SER A 161 1.72 2.82 3.44
N SER A 162 2.63 3.29 4.30
CA SER A 162 2.35 3.38 5.75
C SER A 162 1.18 4.32 6.08
N SER A 163 0.94 5.39 5.31
CA SER A 163 -0.22 6.28 5.50
C SER A 163 -1.53 5.56 5.24
N ALA A 164 -1.64 4.86 4.10
CA ALA A 164 -2.85 4.11 3.75
C ALA A 164 -3.14 3.00 4.79
N ALA A 165 -2.11 2.28 5.26
CA ALA A 165 -2.26 1.29 6.33
C ALA A 165 -2.83 1.92 7.62
N PHE A 166 -2.36 3.13 7.98
CA PHE A 166 -2.87 3.89 9.12
C PHE A 166 -4.35 4.27 8.93
N GLU A 167 -4.69 4.86 7.79
CA GLU A 167 -6.06 5.33 7.47
C GLU A 167 -7.07 4.17 7.52
N VAL A 168 -6.76 3.06 6.85
CA VAL A 168 -7.67 1.90 6.81
C VAL A 168 -7.71 1.17 8.15
N CYS A 169 -6.64 1.23 8.97
CA CYS A 169 -6.65 0.74 10.34
C CYS A 169 -7.65 1.52 11.19
N ILE A 170 -7.60 2.85 11.19
CA ILE A 170 -8.57 3.70 11.88
C ILE A 170 -9.99 3.44 11.38
N GLY A 171 -10.17 3.29 10.06
CA GLY A 171 -11.46 2.92 9.48
C GLY A 171 -12.00 1.57 9.98
N ALA A 172 -11.14 0.55 10.05
CA ALA A 172 -11.49 -0.77 10.57
C ALA A 172 -11.85 -0.72 12.07
N ILE A 173 -11.11 0.08 12.86
CA ILE A 173 -11.42 0.32 14.29
C ILE A 173 -12.81 0.94 14.44
N LEU A 174 -13.09 2.04 13.74
CA LEU A 174 -14.39 2.72 13.81
C LEU A 174 -15.54 1.82 13.33
N ARG A 175 -15.32 1.01 12.30
CA ARG A 175 -16.28 -0.01 11.86
C ARG A 175 -16.53 -1.04 12.95
N GLY A 176 -15.48 -1.55 13.58
CA GLY A 176 -15.58 -2.60 14.61
C GLY A 176 -16.19 -2.09 15.92
N GLU A 177 -15.73 -0.94 16.42
CA GLU A 177 -16.14 -0.43 17.74
C GLU A 177 -17.51 0.23 17.74
N TYR A 178 -17.88 0.93 16.67
CA TYR A 178 -19.07 1.79 16.66
C TYR A 178 -20.11 1.45 15.59
N ASN A 179 -19.80 0.52 14.69
CA ASN A 179 -20.69 0.14 13.60
C ASN A 179 -20.89 -1.38 13.48
N ASN A 180 -20.74 -2.13 14.58
CA ASN A 180 -20.99 -3.57 14.67
C ASN A 180 -20.23 -4.42 13.63
N ASN A 181 -19.08 -3.95 13.16
CA ASN A 181 -18.32 -4.51 12.06
C ASN A 181 -19.16 -4.74 10.78
N ASP A 182 -20.07 -3.82 10.48
CA ASP A 182 -21.00 -3.90 9.36
C ASP A 182 -20.24 -3.86 8.03
N MET A 183 -20.04 -5.05 7.44
CA MET A 183 -19.32 -5.24 6.18
C MET A 183 -20.17 -4.93 4.94
N GLU A 184 -21.48 -4.83 5.07
CA GLU A 184 -22.37 -4.44 3.99
C GLU A 184 -22.26 -2.93 3.75
N LYS A 185 -22.38 -2.15 4.82
CA LYS A 185 -22.31 -0.70 4.78
C LYS A 185 -20.89 -0.15 4.65
N PHE A 186 -19.96 -0.73 5.40
CA PHE A 186 -18.55 -0.31 5.47
C PHE A 186 -17.62 -1.43 4.99
N ASN A 187 -17.86 -1.94 3.77
CA ASN A 187 -16.95 -2.92 3.20
C ASN A 187 -15.53 -2.34 3.01
N GLN A 188 -14.59 -3.17 2.63
CA GLN A 188 -13.18 -2.79 2.50
C GLN A 188 -12.98 -1.65 1.50
N VAL A 189 -13.68 -1.67 0.37
CA VAL A 189 -13.58 -0.62 -0.66
C VAL A 189 -14.11 0.71 -0.11
N LYS A 190 -15.21 0.68 0.66
CA LYS A 190 -15.75 1.88 1.29
C LYS A 190 -14.79 2.46 2.32
N ILE A 191 -14.15 1.63 3.13
CA ILE A 191 -13.12 2.07 4.08
C ILE A 191 -11.92 2.68 3.32
N ALA A 192 -11.51 2.08 2.20
CA ALA A 192 -10.44 2.64 1.35
C ALA A 192 -10.81 4.02 0.79
N GLN A 193 -12.02 4.21 0.28
CA GLN A 193 -12.52 5.51 -0.20
C GLN A 193 -12.55 6.56 0.91
N ILE A 194 -12.92 6.17 2.12
CA ILE A 194 -12.90 7.04 3.30
C ILE A 194 -11.47 7.44 3.65
N GLY A 195 -10.51 6.51 3.59
CA GLY A 195 -9.08 6.81 3.78
C GLY A 195 -8.55 7.80 2.75
N GLN A 196 -8.82 7.57 1.47
CA GLN A 196 -8.46 8.48 0.39
C GLN A 196 -9.05 9.89 0.60
N TYR A 197 -10.32 9.97 0.99
CA TYR A 197 -10.97 11.25 1.33
C TYR A 197 -10.22 11.97 2.46
N ALA A 198 -9.82 11.25 3.50
CA ALA A 198 -9.07 11.82 4.61
C ALA A 198 -7.70 12.35 4.14
N GLU A 199 -6.97 11.62 3.30
CA GLU A 199 -5.66 12.04 2.78
C GLU A 199 -5.80 13.26 1.86
N ASN A 200 -6.78 13.27 0.96
CA ASN A 200 -6.95 14.34 0.00
C ASN A 200 -7.50 15.64 0.63
N VAL A 201 -8.47 15.53 1.56
CA VAL A 201 -9.24 16.69 2.04
C VAL A 201 -8.72 17.21 3.38
N PHE A 202 -8.28 16.31 4.28
CA PHE A 202 -7.85 16.69 5.63
C PHE A 202 -6.34 16.78 5.77
N PHE A 203 -5.61 15.83 5.22
CA PHE A 203 -4.15 15.86 5.23
C PHE A 203 -3.60 16.84 4.18
N GLY A 204 -4.29 16.96 3.05
CA GLY A 204 -3.94 17.90 1.99
C GLY A 204 -2.99 17.35 0.93
N LYS A 205 -2.83 16.02 0.87
CA LYS A 205 -1.99 15.35 -0.14
C LYS A 205 -2.87 14.63 -1.15
N PRO A 206 -2.91 15.05 -2.43
CA PRO A 206 -3.62 14.34 -3.46
C PRO A 206 -3.04 12.93 -3.68
N CYS A 207 -3.88 11.92 -3.59
CA CYS A 207 -3.51 10.52 -3.85
C CYS A 207 -4.56 9.80 -4.68
N GLY A 208 -4.17 8.70 -5.35
CA GLY A 208 -5.06 7.72 -5.95
C GLY A 208 -5.73 6.84 -4.90
N LEU A 209 -6.54 5.87 -5.33
CA LEU A 209 -7.26 4.95 -4.44
C LEU A 209 -6.58 3.58 -4.30
N MET A 210 -5.51 3.31 -5.06
CA MET A 210 -4.84 2.01 -5.08
C MET A 210 -4.33 1.59 -3.71
N ASP A 211 -3.65 2.48 -3.03
CA ASP A 211 -2.95 2.21 -1.77
C ASP A 211 -3.92 1.79 -0.67
N GLN A 212 -4.94 2.60 -0.46
CA GLN A 212 -5.97 2.33 0.54
C GLN A 212 -6.75 1.06 0.21
N THR A 213 -7.07 0.83 -1.08
CA THR A 213 -7.81 -0.37 -1.49
C THR A 213 -6.99 -1.63 -1.24
N ALA A 214 -5.72 -1.64 -1.60
CA ALA A 214 -4.85 -2.79 -1.36
C ALA A 214 -4.71 -3.08 0.14
N CYS A 215 -4.44 -2.06 0.96
CA CYS A 215 -4.33 -2.22 2.42
C CYS A 215 -5.66 -2.66 3.07
N ALA A 216 -6.81 -2.22 2.55
CA ALA A 216 -8.11 -2.55 3.12
C ALA A 216 -8.61 -3.95 2.73
N VAL A 217 -8.40 -4.36 1.47
CA VAL A 217 -8.96 -5.61 0.91
C VAL A 217 -8.08 -6.82 1.24
N GLY A 218 -6.78 -6.72 1.05
CA GLY A 218 -5.84 -7.84 1.23
C GLY A 218 -5.67 -8.71 -0.02
N GLY A 219 -4.66 -9.57 0.01
CA GLY A 219 -4.33 -10.45 -1.12
C GLY A 219 -3.72 -9.71 -2.30
N VAL A 220 -3.81 -10.31 -3.47
CA VAL A 220 -3.53 -9.66 -4.74
C VAL A 220 -4.83 -9.13 -5.29
N ILE A 221 -4.88 -7.83 -5.56
CA ILE A 221 -6.08 -7.18 -6.08
C ILE A 221 -5.82 -6.52 -7.43
N THR A 222 -6.79 -6.63 -8.33
CA THR A 222 -6.92 -5.75 -9.50
C THR A 222 -7.90 -4.64 -9.18
N ILE A 223 -7.60 -3.44 -9.64
CA ILE A 223 -8.52 -2.31 -9.56
C ILE A 223 -8.63 -1.71 -10.95
N ASP A 224 -9.84 -1.70 -11.52
CA ASP A 224 -10.16 -0.94 -12.72
C ASP A 224 -10.81 0.38 -12.32
N PHE A 225 -10.13 1.48 -12.58
CA PHE A 225 -10.56 2.84 -12.27
C PHE A 225 -11.37 3.50 -13.39
N LYS A 226 -11.96 2.74 -14.32
CA LYS A 226 -12.77 3.30 -15.40
C LYS A 226 -13.84 4.26 -14.88
N ASP A 227 -14.47 3.92 -13.76
CA ASP A 227 -15.28 4.84 -12.95
C ASP A 227 -14.62 4.97 -11.55
N PRO A 228 -13.90 6.05 -11.27
CA PRO A 228 -13.23 6.22 -9.98
C PRO A 228 -14.18 6.29 -8.77
N ALA A 229 -15.43 6.67 -8.99
CA ALA A 229 -16.45 6.68 -7.93
C ALA A 229 -16.91 5.24 -7.58
N HIS A 230 -16.87 4.34 -8.55
CA HIS A 230 -17.28 2.93 -8.42
C HIS A 230 -16.21 2.01 -9.03
N PRO A 231 -14.99 1.94 -8.45
CA PRO A 231 -13.92 1.12 -8.99
C PRO A 231 -14.31 -0.36 -8.93
N VAL A 232 -13.94 -1.10 -9.98
CA VAL A 232 -14.14 -2.55 -10.00
C VAL A 232 -12.92 -3.21 -9.37
N VAL A 233 -13.13 -3.85 -8.22
CA VAL A 233 -12.06 -4.51 -7.45
C VAL A 233 -12.22 -6.02 -7.57
N GLY A 234 -11.22 -6.69 -8.14
CA GLY A 234 -11.08 -8.13 -8.12
C GLY A 234 -10.02 -8.56 -7.10
N GLN A 235 -10.27 -9.63 -6.36
CA GLN A 235 -9.30 -10.20 -5.43
C GLN A 235 -8.90 -11.61 -5.88
N THR A 236 -7.62 -11.92 -5.79
CA THR A 236 -7.07 -13.24 -6.02
C THR A 236 -5.95 -13.51 -5.03
N ALA A 237 -5.47 -14.75 -4.98
CA ALA A 237 -4.36 -15.15 -4.11
C ALA A 237 -3.22 -15.70 -4.96
N ILE A 238 -1.99 -15.43 -4.56
CA ILE A 238 -0.79 -16.04 -5.09
C ILE A 238 -0.03 -16.72 -3.96
N ASP A 239 0.42 -17.95 -4.20
CA ASP A 239 1.30 -18.68 -3.30
C ASP A 239 2.70 -18.76 -3.92
N LEU A 240 3.55 -17.80 -3.59
CA LEU A 240 4.93 -17.75 -4.09
C LEU A 240 5.75 -18.96 -3.62
N ALA A 241 5.50 -19.44 -2.40
CA ALA A 241 6.23 -20.57 -1.82
C ALA A 241 5.97 -21.87 -2.60
N LYS A 242 4.73 -22.08 -3.09
CA LYS A 242 4.37 -23.21 -3.97
C LYS A 242 5.27 -23.27 -5.22
N HIS A 243 5.66 -22.11 -5.73
CA HIS A 243 6.53 -21.99 -6.91
C HIS A 243 8.02 -21.92 -6.57
N GLY A 244 8.38 -22.00 -5.27
CA GLY A 244 9.77 -21.89 -4.80
C GLY A 244 10.33 -20.47 -4.87
N PHE A 245 9.50 -19.45 -4.73
CA PHE A 245 9.87 -18.05 -4.78
C PHE A 245 9.49 -17.30 -3.51
N VAL A 246 10.20 -16.18 -3.30
CA VAL A 246 9.86 -15.13 -2.34
C VAL A 246 9.84 -13.79 -3.04
N MET A 247 9.15 -12.83 -2.46
CA MET A 247 9.20 -11.45 -2.91
C MET A 247 10.19 -10.65 -2.08
N CYS A 248 11.05 -9.88 -2.73
CA CYS A 248 11.98 -8.97 -2.07
C CYS A 248 11.65 -7.52 -2.46
N ILE A 249 11.63 -6.64 -1.47
CA ILE A 249 11.64 -5.20 -1.67
C ILE A 249 13.02 -4.69 -1.29
N SER A 250 13.69 -4.06 -2.25
CA SER A 250 15.04 -3.55 -2.06
C SER A 250 15.03 -2.03 -1.99
N ASP A 251 15.42 -1.49 -0.84
CA ASP A 251 15.52 -0.05 -0.60
C ASP A 251 16.87 0.47 -1.11
N THR A 252 16.84 1.34 -2.11
CA THR A 252 18.03 1.92 -2.74
C THR A 252 18.61 3.09 -1.96
N LYS A 253 18.02 3.45 -0.81
CA LYS A 253 18.40 4.61 0.03
C LYS A 253 18.40 5.96 -0.69
N GLY A 254 17.79 6.02 -1.87
CA GLY A 254 17.62 7.25 -2.62
C GLY A 254 16.65 8.22 -1.94
N SER A 255 16.97 9.51 -1.95
CA SER A 255 16.06 10.53 -1.42
C SER A 255 14.88 10.76 -2.36
N GLN A 256 13.68 10.81 -1.80
CA GLN A 256 12.47 11.24 -2.51
C GLN A 256 12.20 12.76 -2.34
N ALA A 257 13.09 13.47 -1.63
CA ALA A 257 13.01 14.93 -1.53
C ALA A 257 13.13 15.56 -2.92
N ASP A 258 12.38 16.61 -3.16
CA ASP A 258 12.41 17.39 -4.42
C ASP A 258 11.93 16.64 -5.68
N LEU A 259 11.29 15.46 -5.55
CA LEU A 259 10.75 14.70 -6.68
C LEU A 259 9.28 15.02 -7.01
N THR A 260 8.65 15.92 -6.29
CA THR A 260 7.22 16.25 -6.46
C THR A 260 6.88 16.65 -7.89
N ASP A 261 7.74 17.46 -8.53
CA ASP A 261 7.53 17.87 -9.91
C ASP A 261 7.68 16.71 -10.90
N ASP A 262 8.60 15.76 -10.62
CA ASP A 262 8.80 14.60 -11.49
C ASP A 262 7.57 13.68 -11.45
N TYR A 263 6.98 13.45 -10.26
CA TYR A 263 5.72 12.73 -10.12
C TYR A 263 4.56 13.44 -10.80
N ALA A 264 4.42 14.75 -10.57
CA ALA A 264 3.37 15.56 -11.18
C ALA A 264 3.46 15.58 -12.71
N ALA A 265 4.68 15.59 -13.26
CA ALA A 265 4.92 15.58 -14.70
C ALA A 265 4.40 14.33 -15.38
N ILE A 266 4.45 13.15 -14.75
CA ILE A 266 3.90 11.91 -15.34
C ILE A 266 2.41 12.07 -15.59
N ARG A 267 1.67 12.45 -14.56
CA ARG A 267 0.23 12.66 -14.65
C ARG A 267 -0.11 13.74 -15.66
N HIS A 268 0.50 14.90 -15.53
CA HIS A 268 0.22 16.07 -16.37
C HIS A 268 0.49 15.81 -17.86
N GLU A 269 1.58 15.11 -18.18
CA GLU A 269 1.91 14.76 -19.56
C GLU A 269 0.91 13.75 -20.16
N MET A 270 0.46 12.76 -19.40
CA MET A 270 -0.60 11.84 -19.86
C MET A 270 -1.93 12.58 -20.08
N GLU A 271 -2.31 13.47 -19.15
CA GLU A 271 -3.51 14.31 -19.27
C GLU A 271 -3.42 15.24 -20.49
N SER A 272 -2.24 15.83 -20.77
CA SER A 272 -2.03 16.71 -21.94
C SER A 272 -2.25 16.00 -23.26
N VAL A 273 -1.97 14.70 -23.33
CA VAL A 273 -2.32 13.87 -24.52
C VAL A 273 -3.82 13.69 -24.61
N ALA A 274 -4.51 13.38 -23.51
CA ALA A 274 -5.97 13.21 -23.51
C ALA A 274 -6.69 14.51 -23.92
N GLU A 275 -6.20 15.67 -23.51
CA GLU A 275 -6.73 16.98 -23.87
C GLU A 275 -6.72 17.23 -25.38
N GLN A 276 -5.77 16.66 -26.14
CA GLN A 276 -5.75 16.76 -27.62
C GLN A 276 -6.95 16.09 -28.27
N PHE A 277 -7.67 15.22 -27.54
CA PHE A 277 -8.91 14.55 -27.97
C PHE A 277 -10.15 15.12 -27.26
N GLY A 278 -10.01 16.23 -26.53
CA GLY A 278 -11.10 16.83 -25.74
C GLY A 278 -11.53 15.96 -24.56
N LYS A 279 -10.60 15.13 -24.05
CA LYS A 279 -10.80 14.24 -22.90
C LYS A 279 -9.98 14.69 -21.71
N LYS A 280 -10.38 14.24 -20.50
CA LYS A 280 -9.67 14.58 -19.26
C LYS A 280 -8.53 13.61 -18.95
N VAL A 281 -8.75 12.33 -19.27
CA VAL A 281 -7.81 11.23 -18.94
C VAL A 281 -7.66 10.28 -20.12
N LEU A 282 -6.55 9.56 -20.18
CA LEU A 282 -6.25 8.64 -21.29
C LEU A 282 -7.24 7.49 -21.40
N ARG A 283 -7.89 7.06 -20.29
CA ARG A 283 -8.91 6.01 -20.33
C ARG A 283 -10.10 6.34 -21.23
N GLU A 284 -10.37 7.61 -21.47
CA GLU A 284 -11.47 8.08 -22.31
C GLU A 284 -11.07 8.21 -23.79
N VAL A 285 -9.79 8.05 -24.10
CA VAL A 285 -9.27 8.16 -25.48
C VAL A 285 -9.15 6.76 -26.09
N ASP A 286 -9.69 6.60 -27.29
CA ASP A 286 -9.54 5.36 -28.06
C ASP A 286 -8.07 5.15 -28.44
N GLU A 287 -7.53 3.96 -28.19
CA GLU A 287 -6.11 3.65 -28.40
C GLU A 287 -5.75 3.74 -29.90
N ASP A 288 -6.61 3.27 -30.81
CA ASP A 288 -6.36 3.32 -32.24
C ASP A 288 -6.33 4.76 -32.76
N GLU A 289 -7.23 5.63 -32.26
CA GLU A 289 -7.22 7.06 -32.57
C GLU A 289 -5.96 7.75 -32.03
N PHE A 290 -5.49 7.36 -30.84
CA PHE A 290 -4.21 7.83 -30.31
C PHE A 290 -3.06 7.49 -31.25
N TYR A 291 -2.93 6.24 -31.69
CA TYR A 291 -1.85 5.82 -32.59
C TYR A 291 -1.93 6.48 -33.97
N LYS A 292 -3.11 6.72 -34.53
CA LYS A 292 -3.30 7.49 -35.78
C LYS A 292 -2.83 8.95 -35.64
N ALA A 293 -2.97 9.53 -34.46
CA ALA A 293 -2.65 10.93 -34.19
C ALA A 293 -1.17 11.17 -33.82
N LEU A 294 -0.30 10.17 -33.75
CA LEU A 294 1.08 10.28 -33.29
C LEU A 294 1.87 11.44 -33.92
N PRO A 295 1.86 11.66 -35.25
CA PRO A 295 2.63 12.77 -35.86
C PRO A 295 2.18 14.14 -35.37
N LYS A 296 0.88 14.31 -35.05
CA LYS A 296 0.31 15.54 -34.51
C LYS A 296 0.63 15.68 -33.02
N LEU A 297 0.48 14.60 -32.25
CA LEU A 297 0.71 14.59 -30.81
C LEU A 297 2.17 14.94 -30.47
N ARG A 298 3.14 14.35 -31.16
CA ARG A 298 4.55 14.64 -30.97
C ARG A 298 4.87 16.13 -31.10
N LYS A 299 4.20 16.85 -32.01
CA LYS A 299 4.37 18.29 -32.19
C LYS A 299 3.63 19.12 -31.14
N ALA A 300 2.47 18.64 -30.66
CA ALA A 300 1.63 19.38 -29.75
C ALA A 300 2.09 19.26 -28.30
N VAL A 301 2.44 18.04 -27.83
CA VAL A 301 2.71 17.75 -26.43
C VAL A 301 4.13 17.21 -26.16
N GLY A 302 4.89 16.92 -27.21
CA GLY A 302 6.26 16.39 -27.14
C GLY A 302 6.34 14.86 -27.03
N ASP A 303 7.54 14.34 -27.32
CA ASP A 303 7.78 12.90 -27.42
C ASP A 303 7.62 12.19 -26.08
N ARG A 304 8.05 12.80 -24.96
CA ARG A 304 7.94 12.18 -23.63
C ARG A 304 6.50 11.97 -23.19
N ALA A 305 5.60 12.91 -23.43
CA ALA A 305 4.18 12.75 -23.16
C ALA A 305 3.56 11.60 -23.99
N VAL A 306 3.98 11.50 -25.24
CA VAL A 306 3.52 10.43 -26.15
C VAL A 306 3.98 9.04 -25.69
N VAL A 307 5.25 8.85 -25.32
CA VAL A 307 5.71 7.52 -24.86
C VAL A 307 5.13 7.17 -23.49
N ARG A 308 4.86 8.14 -22.63
CA ARG A 308 4.11 7.93 -21.37
C ARG A 308 2.67 7.48 -21.63
N ALA A 309 2.00 8.03 -22.63
CA ALA A 309 0.68 7.55 -23.05
C ALA A 309 0.73 6.13 -23.61
N MET A 310 1.75 5.75 -24.38
CA MET A 310 1.97 4.37 -24.83
C MET A 310 2.18 3.42 -23.65
N HIS A 311 2.97 3.85 -22.65
CA HIS A 311 3.11 3.10 -21.41
C HIS A 311 1.75 2.85 -20.75
N PHE A 312 0.90 3.88 -20.63
CA PHE A 312 -0.42 3.78 -20.03
C PHE A 312 -1.26 2.66 -20.65
N TYR A 313 -1.43 2.66 -21.97
CA TYR A 313 -2.24 1.63 -22.66
C TYR A 313 -1.65 0.23 -22.48
N ASN A 314 -0.34 0.10 -22.65
CA ASN A 314 0.35 -1.18 -22.51
C ASN A 314 0.29 -1.71 -21.07
N ASP A 315 0.47 -0.84 -20.07
CA ASP A 315 0.54 -1.26 -18.67
C ASP A 315 -0.84 -1.55 -18.07
N CYS A 316 -1.91 -0.86 -18.54
CA CYS A 316 -3.29 -1.24 -18.22
C CYS A 316 -3.61 -2.66 -18.72
N ARG A 317 -3.23 -2.99 -19.96
CA ARG A 317 -3.42 -4.33 -20.53
C ARG A 317 -2.59 -5.36 -19.77
N ARG A 318 -1.34 -5.04 -19.45
CA ARG A 318 -0.43 -5.91 -18.70
C ARG A 318 -0.92 -6.18 -17.28
N ALA A 319 -1.49 -5.19 -16.59
CA ALA A 319 -2.07 -5.38 -15.27
C ALA A 319 -3.22 -6.39 -15.29
N SER A 320 -4.08 -6.35 -16.32
CA SER A 320 -5.13 -7.36 -16.52
C SER A 320 -4.54 -8.75 -16.81
N GLN A 321 -3.55 -8.84 -17.68
CA GLN A 321 -2.88 -10.10 -18.00
C GLN A 321 -2.14 -10.72 -16.80
N LEU A 322 -1.53 -9.89 -15.96
CA LEU A 322 -0.93 -10.34 -14.69
C LEU A 322 -1.97 -10.96 -13.76
N CYS A 323 -3.16 -10.35 -13.67
CA CYS A 323 -4.26 -10.91 -12.88
C CYS A 323 -4.72 -12.27 -13.43
N ASP A 324 -4.84 -12.40 -14.74
CA ASP A 324 -5.23 -13.65 -15.37
C ASP A 324 -4.17 -14.73 -15.12
N ALA A 325 -2.88 -14.42 -15.29
CA ALA A 325 -1.77 -15.33 -14.99
C ALA A 325 -1.79 -15.81 -13.53
N VAL A 326 -2.10 -14.93 -12.58
CA VAL A 326 -2.25 -15.32 -11.15
C VAL A 326 -3.44 -16.25 -10.96
N ARG A 327 -4.60 -15.98 -11.60
CA ARG A 327 -5.80 -16.83 -11.49
C ARG A 327 -5.60 -18.21 -12.10
N GLU A 328 -4.86 -18.28 -13.21
CA GLU A 328 -4.57 -19.50 -13.94
C GLU A 328 -3.37 -20.27 -13.40
N ASP A 329 -2.72 -19.74 -12.35
CA ASP A 329 -1.49 -20.28 -11.75
C ASP A 329 -0.34 -20.40 -12.78
N ASP A 330 -0.36 -19.55 -13.83
CA ASP A 330 0.68 -19.45 -14.87
C ASP A 330 1.81 -18.53 -14.37
N PHE A 331 2.67 -19.09 -13.54
CA PHE A 331 3.74 -18.35 -12.88
C PHE A 331 4.85 -17.90 -13.85
N ASP A 332 5.10 -18.63 -14.91
CA ASP A 332 6.09 -18.24 -15.93
C ASP A 332 5.63 -16.99 -16.68
N THR A 333 4.36 -16.95 -17.10
CA THR A 333 3.76 -15.76 -17.69
C THR A 333 3.74 -14.60 -16.71
N PHE A 334 3.43 -14.84 -15.44
CA PHE A 334 3.49 -13.80 -14.39
C PHE A 334 4.89 -13.17 -14.30
N LEU A 335 5.96 -13.97 -14.19
CA LEU A 335 7.34 -13.45 -14.10
C LEU A 335 7.73 -12.66 -15.36
N ARG A 336 7.38 -13.16 -16.55
CA ARG A 336 7.65 -12.47 -17.81
C ARG A 336 6.97 -11.11 -17.87
N LEU A 337 5.70 -11.03 -17.49
CA LEU A 337 4.95 -9.77 -17.47
C LEU A 337 5.48 -8.76 -16.44
N ILE A 338 6.01 -9.23 -15.28
CA ILE A 338 6.70 -8.37 -14.32
C ILE A 338 7.92 -7.70 -14.97
N ILE A 339 8.75 -8.46 -15.68
CA ILE A 339 9.93 -7.92 -16.40
C ILE A 339 9.50 -6.91 -17.47
N GLU A 340 8.50 -7.25 -18.28
CA GLU A 340 7.99 -6.36 -19.33
C GLU A 340 7.44 -5.05 -18.75
N GLY A 341 6.74 -5.11 -17.61
CA GLY A 341 6.27 -3.94 -16.87
C GLY A 341 7.42 -3.07 -16.36
N GLY A 342 8.47 -3.72 -15.83
CA GLY A 342 9.70 -3.03 -15.39
C GLY A 342 10.39 -2.30 -16.53
N HIS A 343 10.53 -2.93 -17.69
CA HIS A 343 11.08 -2.31 -18.89
C HIS A 343 10.21 -1.15 -19.37
N SER A 344 8.88 -1.32 -19.41
CA SER A 344 7.95 -0.25 -19.80
C SER A 344 8.03 0.97 -18.87
N SER A 345 8.18 0.73 -17.57
CA SER A 345 8.39 1.81 -16.60
C SER A 345 9.71 2.54 -16.84
N PHE A 346 10.80 1.81 -17.09
CA PHE A 346 12.12 2.40 -17.34
C PHE A 346 12.18 3.14 -18.69
N GLU A 347 11.73 2.50 -19.75
CA GLU A 347 11.92 2.96 -21.13
C GLU A 347 10.87 4.01 -21.54
N PHE A 348 9.60 3.82 -21.17
CA PHE A 348 8.47 4.60 -21.67
C PHE A 348 7.90 5.54 -20.62
N ASN A 349 7.62 5.07 -19.40
CA ASN A 349 7.18 5.95 -18.33
C ASN A 349 8.33 6.85 -17.84
N GLN A 350 9.58 6.36 -17.94
CA GLN A 350 10.80 7.09 -17.61
C GLN A 350 10.80 7.60 -16.16
N ASN A 351 10.45 6.70 -15.24
CA ASN A 351 10.42 6.99 -13.81
C ASN A 351 11.44 6.20 -12.99
N ALA A 352 12.51 5.69 -13.63
CA ALA A 352 13.57 4.98 -12.93
C ALA A 352 14.54 5.90 -12.20
N TYR A 353 14.73 7.14 -12.69
CA TYR A 353 15.55 8.17 -12.06
C TYR A 353 15.14 9.57 -12.54
N SER A 354 15.45 10.60 -11.75
CA SER A 354 15.16 11.99 -12.13
C SER A 354 16.22 12.52 -13.10
N ILE A 355 15.78 13.16 -14.18
CA ILE A 355 16.68 13.86 -15.10
C ILE A 355 17.34 15.11 -14.49
N LYS A 356 16.80 15.62 -13.37
CA LYS A 356 17.37 16.74 -12.61
C LYS A 356 18.68 16.36 -11.93
N ASN A 357 18.83 15.07 -11.55
CA ASN A 357 20.05 14.55 -10.94
C ASN A 357 20.47 13.21 -11.59
N PRO A 358 21.05 13.25 -12.80
CA PRO A 358 21.37 12.04 -13.55
C PRO A 358 22.50 11.19 -12.96
N LYS A 359 23.15 11.64 -11.88
CA LYS A 359 24.18 10.88 -11.16
C LYS A 359 23.59 9.97 -10.07
N GLU A 360 22.39 10.28 -9.58
CA GLU A 360 21.71 9.50 -8.57
C GLU A 360 20.74 8.51 -9.21
N GLN A 361 21.23 7.31 -9.47
CA GLN A 361 20.49 6.25 -10.15
C GLN A 361 20.46 4.95 -9.32
N GLY A 362 20.09 5.04 -8.05
CA GLY A 362 20.01 3.87 -7.16
C GLY A 362 19.05 2.79 -7.67
N VAL A 363 17.88 3.18 -8.19
CA VAL A 363 16.90 2.25 -8.79
C VAL A 363 17.50 1.51 -9.99
N PRO A 364 18.08 2.16 -11.02
CA PRO A 364 18.79 1.47 -12.10
C PRO A 364 19.89 0.52 -11.64
N VAL A 365 20.69 0.91 -10.63
CA VAL A 365 21.73 0.04 -10.06
C VAL A 365 21.12 -1.22 -9.44
N ALA A 366 20.05 -1.08 -8.65
CA ALA A 366 19.37 -2.21 -8.04
C ALA A 366 18.73 -3.15 -9.08
N LEU A 367 18.15 -2.61 -10.15
CA LEU A 367 17.61 -3.39 -11.27
C LEU A 367 18.71 -4.18 -11.99
N ALA A 368 19.85 -3.55 -12.27
CA ALA A 368 21.00 -4.19 -12.92
C ALA A 368 21.62 -5.29 -12.03
N LEU A 369 21.72 -5.08 -10.71
CA LEU A 369 22.16 -6.12 -9.77
C LEU A 369 21.18 -7.28 -9.73
N SER A 370 19.86 -7.01 -9.72
CA SER A 370 18.82 -8.04 -9.76
C SER A 370 18.95 -8.89 -11.02
N GLN A 371 19.09 -8.26 -12.18
CA GLN A 371 19.30 -8.96 -13.45
C GLN A 371 20.53 -9.88 -13.38
N ARG A 372 21.64 -9.38 -12.84
CA ARG A 372 22.89 -10.14 -12.74
C ARG A 372 22.75 -11.37 -11.82
N VAL A 373 22.16 -11.19 -10.63
CA VAL A 373 22.06 -12.27 -9.65
C VAL A 373 21.03 -13.31 -10.05
N LEU A 374 19.86 -12.86 -10.53
CA LEU A 374 18.77 -13.76 -10.91
C LEU A 374 19.00 -14.47 -12.23
N ASN A 375 19.80 -13.91 -13.12
CA ASN A 375 20.26 -14.54 -14.36
C ASN A 375 19.14 -15.25 -15.15
N GLY A 376 18.01 -14.59 -15.32
CA GLY A 376 16.85 -15.10 -16.05
C GLY A 376 15.93 -16.05 -15.27
N ARG A 377 16.20 -16.31 -13.98
CA ARG A 377 15.42 -17.23 -13.14
C ARG A 377 14.35 -16.57 -12.28
N GLY A 378 14.29 -15.26 -12.27
CA GLY A 378 13.34 -14.50 -11.46
C GLY A 378 12.78 -13.32 -12.24
N ALA A 379 12.20 -12.36 -11.51
CA ALA A 379 11.70 -11.14 -12.09
C ALA A 379 12.01 -9.94 -11.18
N TRP A 380 12.12 -8.76 -11.76
CA TRP A 380 12.40 -7.51 -11.04
C TRP A 380 11.79 -6.32 -11.78
N ARG A 381 11.41 -5.30 -11.01
CA ARG A 381 10.90 -4.05 -11.53
C ARG A 381 11.04 -2.93 -10.50
N LEU A 382 10.99 -1.69 -10.93
CA LEU A 382 10.70 -0.61 -10.00
C LEU A 382 9.24 -0.70 -9.54
N GLN A 383 8.93 -0.16 -8.38
CA GLN A 383 7.56 -0.12 -7.85
C GLN A 383 7.20 1.28 -7.32
N GLY A 384 5.90 1.54 -7.26
CA GLY A 384 5.37 2.81 -6.77
C GLY A 384 5.77 3.99 -7.67
N GLY A 385 6.02 5.15 -7.08
CA GLY A 385 6.32 6.38 -7.83
C GLY A 385 7.58 6.33 -8.69
N GLY A 386 8.58 5.54 -8.29
CA GLY A 386 9.88 5.52 -8.96
C GLY A 386 10.76 6.71 -8.63
N PHE A 387 11.66 7.07 -9.53
CA PHE A 387 12.71 8.09 -9.46
C PHE A 387 13.74 7.86 -8.36
N ALA A 388 13.35 7.32 -7.22
CA ALA A 388 14.13 6.88 -6.09
C ALA A 388 13.33 5.83 -5.29
N GLY A 389 13.84 5.38 -4.15
CA GLY A 389 13.13 4.49 -3.24
C GLY A 389 13.40 3.03 -3.51
N THR A 390 12.40 2.25 -3.88
CA THR A 390 12.48 0.79 -3.86
C THR A 390 12.25 0.14 -5.20
N ILE A 391 12.82 -1.07 -5.35
CA ILE A 391 12.47 -2.03 -6.39
C ILE A 391 11.82 -3.26 -5.78
N GLN A 392 11.04 -3.98 -6.57
CA GLN A 392 10.45 -5.27 -6.25
C GLN A 392 11.14 -6.36 -7.06
N ALA A 393 11.43 -7.50 -6.43
CA ALA A 393 11.94 -8.68 -7.12
C ALA A 393 11.23 -9.95 -6.64
N PHE A 394 10.99 -10.87 -7.56
CA PHE A 394 10.56 -12.24 -7.29
C PHE A 394 11.76 -13.15 -7.42
N VAL A 395 12.23 -13.68 -6.29
CA VAL A 395 13.54 -14.32 -6.14
C VAL A 395 13.34 -15.82 -5.87
N PRO A 396 13.94 -16.72 -6.65
CA PRO A 396 13.99 -18.12 -6.29
C PRO A 396 14.63 -18.33 -4.91
N VAL A 397 14.06 -19.20 -4.09
CA VAL A 397 14.52 -19.44 -2.71
C VAL A 397 16.01 -19.83 -2.65
N ASP A 398 16.48 -20.61 -3.62
CA ASP A 398 17.89 -21.02 -3.70
C ASP A 398 18.86 -19.88 -4.07
N LEU A 399 18.36 -18.75 -4.59
CA LEU A 399 19.14 -17.55 -4.88
C LEU A 399 18.99 -16.46 -3.82
N LEU A 400 18.13 -16.64 -2.82
CA LEU A 400 17.77 -15.60 -1.86
C LEU A 400 18.97 -15.04 -1.10
N ASP A 401 19.85 -15.91 -0.58
CA ASP A 401 21.03 -15.47 0.17
C ASP A 401 22.00 -14.66 -0.71
N ALA A 402 22.22 -15.10 -1.95
CA ALA A 402 23.06 -14.40 -2.90
C ALA A 402 22.44 -13.05 -3.31
N TYR A 403 21.12 -13.01 -3.51
CA TYR A 403 20.40 -11.80 -3.84
C TYR A 403 20.46 -10.78 -2.71
N LYS A 404 20.16 -11.23 -1.48
CA LYS A 404 20.23 -10.40 -0.28
C LYS A 404 21.62 -9.85 -0.06
N ALA A 405 22.66 -10.70 -0.16
CA ALA A 405 24.06 -10.27 -0.01
C ALA A 405 24.46 -9.23 -1.05
N ALA A 406 24.00 -9.34 -2.31
CA ALA A 406 24.30 -8.39 -3.35
C ALA A 406 23.62 -7.00 -3.09
N ILE A 407 22.35 -7.00 -2.71
CA ILE A 407 21.60 -5.78 -2.42
C ILE A 407 22.14 -5.11 -1.14
N ASP A 408 22.26 -5.84 -0.04
CA ASP A 408 22.77 -5.32 1.22
C ASP A 408 24.22 -4.85 1.10
N GLY A 409 25.04 -5.54 0.31
CA GLY A 409 26.43 -5.16 0.03
C GLY A 409 26.54 -3.85 -0.76
N CYS A 410 25.54 -3.54 -1.60
CA CYS A 410 25.52 -2.30 -2.40
C CYS A 410 24.89 -1.11 -1.66
N PHE A 411 23.76 -1.35 -0.97
CA PHE A 411 22.93 -0.29 -0.40
C PHE A 411 22.98 -0.21 1.14
N GLY A 412 23.70 -1.12 1.77
CA GLY A 412 23.82 -1.23 3.22
C GLY A 412 22.99 -2.38 3.80
N GLU A 413 23.43 -2.88 4.94
CA GLU A 413 22.75 -3.96 5.66
C GLU A 413 21.29 -3.64 5.91
N GLY A 414 20.40 -4.63 5.67
CA GLY A 414 18.96 -4.50 5.84
C GLY A 414 18.26 -3.73 4.71
N SER A 415 18.91 -3.48 3.58
CA SER A 415 18.26 -2.88 2.40
C SER A 415 17.35 -3.85 1.64
N CYS A 416 17.62 -5.17 1.72
CA CYS A 416 16.77 -6.20 1.14
C CYS A 416 15.78 -6.75 2.16
N HIS A 417 14.50 -6.49 1.96
CA HIS A 417 13.41 -6.98 2.80
C HIS A 417 12.71 -8.15 2.10
N VAL A 418 12.67 -9.30 2.75
CA VAL A 418 11.94 -10.47 2.28
C VAL A 418 10.52 -10.41 2.78
N LEU A 419 9.55 -10.39 1.86
CA LEU A 419 8.14 -10.22 2.16
C LEU A 419 7.30 -11.35 1.55
N ASN A 420 6.09 -11.51 2.10
CA ASN A 420 5.06 -12.40 1.58
C ASN A 420 3.78 -11.61 1.29
N ILE A 421 2.99 -12.11 0.37
CA ILE A 421 1.63 -11.60 0.15
C ILE A 421 0.75 -12.06 1.31
N ARG A 422 0.04 -11.10 1.90
CA ARG A 422 -0.92 -11.33 2.97
C ARG A 422 -2.34 -11.29 2.41
N ASN A 423 -3.11 -12.37 2.59
CA ASN A 423 -4.45 -12.49 2.02
C ASN A 423 -5.55 -11.71 2.76
N TYR A 424 -5.21 -11.06 3.87
CA TYR A 424 -6.14 -10.31 4.72
C TYR A 424 -5.76 -8.84 4.77
N GLY A 425 -6.71 -7.96 4.49
CA GLY A 425 -6.55 -6.51 4.62
C GLY A 425 -6.66 -6.04 6.07
N ALA A 426 -7.25 -4.85 6.24
CA ALA A 426 -7.48 -4.27 7.57
C ALA A 426 -8.62 -5.02 8.30
N VAL A 427 -8.27 -5.69 9.40
CA VAL A 427 -9.16 -6.61 10.14
C VAL A 427 -9.02 -6.47 11.65
N PRO A 428 -10.10 -6.75 12.43
CA PRO A 428 -9.93 -7.11 13.82
C PRO A 428 -9.20 -8.45 13.93
N VAL A 429 -8.29 -8.58 14.89
CA VAL A 429 -7.53 -9.80 15.13
C VAL A 429 -8.18 -10.55 16.28
N THR A 430 -8.74 -11.73 15.99
CA THR A 430 -9.49 -12.57 16.95
C THR A 430 -9.01 -14.02 16.88
N PRO A 431 -9.20 -14.82 17.93
CA PRO A 431 -8.78 -16.23 17.94
C PRO A 431 -9.44 -17.10 16.86
N ASP A 432 -10.65 -16.76 16.47
CA ASP A 432 -11.49 -17.47 15.51
C ASP A 432 -11.40 -16.94 14.07
N MET A 433 -10.47 -16.05 13.82
CA MET A 433 -10.18 -15.44 12.54
C MET A 433 -9.81 -16.45 11.44
#